data_b5016b20b5d042cbc628c4a9a12b8853
#
_entry.id   b5016b20b5d042cbc628c4a9a12b8853
#
_cell.length_a   1.000
_cell.length_b   1.000
_cell.length_c   1.000
_cell.angle_alpha   90.00
_cell.angle_beta   90.00
_cell.angle_gamma   90.00
#
_symmetry.space_group_name_H-M   'P 1'
#
loop_
_entity.id
_entity.type
_entity.pdbx_description
1 polymer ?
#
loop_
_entity_poly.entity_id
_entity_poly.type
_entity_poly.pdbx_seq_one_letter_code
_entity_poly.pdbx_strand_id
1 'polypeptide(L)'
;MGGQRMKRIVVVGGGSAGVMTAYTLKHRFPEKQITIVESKTIATVGVGESTLGGINNWLGMCGIKDQDFMKHCDASYKMSIRFENFYNTDAGYFHYPFGQPDISGNHASLNDWYFKKIIYPDTPMNDYADSIYPVMALVNQNKITDQDIIPNWTFKGDVAYHFDAIKFANWLKKEFKKIGGKVITGSITKVHQDETGIASLYLDTQKYIKSDLFIDCTGFKSLLLGQAMKEPFESFENMLPNNSAWATHLPYTNKKKELKPFTNCTAIQNGWVWNIPLWSRMGTGYVYSDKYISDDDALKQFQDYLGRDDLKFKKLKMRIGIHKNLWVKNVCAIGLSAGFIEPLESNGLLSVHDFLSVLTRTLERPVVSEFAKQNFNLRCHTMFRGFAEFVAMHYALSIRTDTEYWRDIQKRKYPLEEKFTRFQSDFQRNHRQRYNDFHYPTMAGINAIATGMHWGATDLSSLMYHRGVPDAEAFKNEWLTMI
;
A
#
# COMPACT_ATOMS: atom_id res chain seq x y z
N MET A 1 -32.36 -9.03 19.30
CA MET A 1 -31.54 -8.45 18.25
C MET A 1 -31.09 -9.54 17.30
N GLY A 2 -31.73 -9.68 16.14
CA GLY A 2 -31.47 -10.74 15.18
C GLY A 2 -30.24 -10.44 14.34
N GLY A 3 -29.24 -11.31 14.40
CA GLY A 3 -28.12 -11.24 13.47
C GLY A 3 -28.34 -12.17 12.28
N GLN A 4 -27.61 -11.97 11.19
CA GLN A 4 -27.77 -12.69 9.94
C GLN A 4 -26.71 -13.78 9.78
N ARG A 5 -27.10 -14.98 9.36
CA ARG A 5 -26.17 -16.04 8.95
C ARG A 5 -25.70 -15.79 7.52
N MET A 6 -24.37 -15.82 7.30
CA MET A 6 -23.74 -15.56 6.00
C MET A 6 -23.26 -16.90 5.40
N LYS A 7 -24.16 -17.67 4.75
CA LYS A 7 -23.83 -18.96 4.12
C LYS A 7 -23.41 -18.77 2.66
N ARG A 8 -24.08 -17.87 1.94
CA ARG A 8 -23.83 -17.56 0.53
C ARG A 8 -23.21 -16.18 0.45
N ILE A 9 -22.03 -16.10 -0.13
CA ILE A 9 -21.31 -14.83 -0.31
C ILE A 9 -20.99 -14.66 -1.79
N VAL A 10 -21.36 -13.51 -2.34
CA VAL A 10 -21.08 -13.13 -3.71
C VAL A 10 -20.09 -11.98 -3.72
N VAL A 11 -18.93 -12.20 -4.34
CA VAL A 11 -17.91 -11.19 -4.59
C VAL A 11 -18.09 -10.64 -6.00
N VAL A 12 -18.36 -9.36 -6.12
CA VAL A 12 -18.60 -8.68 -7.40
C VAL A 12 -17.34 -7.97 -7.84
N GLY A 13 -16.71 -8.47 -8.91
CA GLY A 13 -15.42 -8.01 -9.43
C GLY A 13 -14.37 -9.12 -9.44
N GLY A 14 -13.73 -9.35 -10.59
CA GLY A 14 -12.72 -10.40 -10.82
C GLY A 14 -11.27 -9.89 -10.84
N GLY A 15 -11.01 -8.65 -10.40
CA GLY A 15 -9.66 -8.09 -10.23
C GLY A 15 -8.95 -8.61 -8.97
N SER A 16 -7.74 -8.13 -8.71
CA SER A 16 -6.89 -8.59 -7.58
C SER A 16 -7.64 -8.58 -6.25
N ALA A 17 -8.30 -7.49 -5.88
CA ALA A 17 -9.07 -7.39 -4.62
C ALA A 17 -10.21 -8.42 -4.55
N GLY A 18 -10.96 -8.59 -5.63
CA GLY A 18 -12.08 -9.54 -5.66
C GLY A 18 -11.64 -10.99 -5.58
N VAL A 19 -10.58 -11.35 -6.29
CA VAL A 19 -10.07 -12.73 -6.27
C VAL A 19 -9.38 -13.05 -4.94
N MET A 20 -8.60 -12.10 -4.38
CA MET A 20 -8.06 -12.22 -3.02
C MET A 20 -9.17 -12.43 -2.00
N THR A 21 -10.24 -11.63 -2.06
CA THR A 21 -11.41 -11.75 -1.18
C THR A 21 -12.05 -13.13 -1.29
N ALA A 22 -12.36 -13.55 -2.50
CA ALA A 22 -13.05 -14.84 -2.73
C ALA A 22 -12.20 -16.03 -2.32
N TYR A 23 -10.90 -16.02 -2.65
CA TYR A 23 -9.97 -17.07 -2.26
C TYR A 23 -9.84 -17.18 -0.74
N THR A 24 -9.59 -16.04 -0.08
CA THR A 24 -9.49 -15.98 1.38
C THR A 24 -10.73 -16.54 2.06
N LEU A 25 -11.92 -16.10 1.63
CA LEU A 25 -13.17 -16.55 2.23
C LEU A 25 -13.42 -18.04 1.97
N LYS A 26 -13.11 -18.56 0.79
CA LYS A 26 -13.29 -19.98 0.49
C LYS A 26 -12.28 -20.87 1.21
N HIS A 27 -11.04 -20.39 1.37
CA HIS A 27 -10.00 -21.08 2.12
C HIS A 27 -10.32 -21.15 3.62
N ARG A 28 -10.78 -20.03 4.20
CA ARG A 28 -11.13 -19.95 5.64
C ARG A 28 -12.46 -20.59 6.00
N PHE A 29 -13.40 -20.62 5.07
CA PHE A 29 -14.77 -21.11 5.26
C PHE A 29 -15.16 -22.06 4.12
N PRO A 30 -14.57 -23.27 4.10
CA PRO A 30 -14.81 -24.23 3.00
C PRO A 30 -16.26 -24.65 2.88
N GLU A 31 -17.04 -24.56 3.96
CA GLU A 31 -18.48 -24.87 4.01
C GLU A 31 -19.35 -23.79 3.37
N LYS A 32 -18.86 -22.55 3.23
CA LYS A 32 -19.63 -21.45 2.65
C LYS A 32 -19.60 -21.50 1.11
N GLN A 33 -20.69 -21.08 0.52
CA GLN A 33 -20.80 -20.93 -0.93
C GLN A 33 -20.23 -19.56 -1.34
N ILE A 34 -19.03 -19.56 -1.90
CA ILE A 34 -18.36 -18.34 -2.36
C ILE A 34 -18.42 -18.30 -3.89
N THR A 35 -18.95 -17.21 -4.44
CA THR A 35 -19.09 -17.03 -5.89
C THR A 35 -18.52 -15.67 -6.31
N ILE A 36 -17.65 -15.66 -7.32
CA ILE A 36 -17.23 -14.43 -8.01
C ILE A 36 -18.21 -14.17 -9.16
N VAL A 37 -18.67 -12.91 -9.27
CA VAL A 37 -19.35 -12.39 -10.46
C VAL A 37 -18.42 -11.39 -11.13
N GLU A 38 -18.05 -11.65 -12.40
CA GLU A 38 -17.13 -10.80 -13.15
C GLU A 38 -17.61 -10.52 -14.56
N SER A 39 -17.35 -9.30 -15.06
CA SER A 39 -17.60 -8.92 -16.45
C SER A 39 -16.40 -9.27 -17.34
N LYS A 40 -16.67 -9.66 -18.59
CA LYS A 40 -15.63 -9.84 -19.63
C LYS A 40 -15.16 -8.52 -20.22
N THR A 41 -15.99 -7.49 -20.18
CA THR A 41 -15.78 -6.23 -20.91
C THR A 41 -15.09 -5.15 -20.07
N ILE A 42 -15.08 -5.31 -18.74
CA ILE A 42 -14.44 -4.33 -17.83
C ILE A 42 -12.99 -4.76 -17.60
N ALA A 43 -12.07 -3.96 -18.12
CA ALA A 43 -10.64 -4.19 -17.93
C ALA A 43 -10.22 -3.99 -16.46
N THR A 44 -9.38 -4.87 -15.96
CA THR A 44 -8.72 -4.69 -14.66
C THR A 44 -7.71 -3.54 -14.74
N VAL A 45 -7.67 -2.72 -13.70
CA VAL A 45 -6.62 -1.72 -13.54
C VAL A 45 -5.34 -2.48 -13.15
N GLY A 46 -4.46 -2.73 -14.11
CA GLY A 46 -3.23 -3.49 -13.88
C GLY A 46 -2.04 -2.74 -14.43
N VAL A 47 -1.21 -2.19 -13.56
CA VAL A 47 0.01 -1.45 -13.92
C VAL A 47 1.28 -2.07 -13.30
N GLY A 48 1.14 -3.15 -12.56
CA GLY A 48 2.11 -3.72 -11.65
C GLY A 48 1.73 -3.36 -10.22
N GLU A 49 1.74 -4.36 -9.35
CA GLU A 49 1.50 -4.18 -7.92
C GLU A 49 2.84 -4.18 -7.19
N SER A 50 2.95 -3.28 -6.22
CA SER A 50 4.01 -3.26 -5.24
C SER A 50 3.39 -3.46 -3.87
N THR A 51 3.98 -4.32 -3.04
CA THR A 51 3.43 -4.68 -1.73
C THR A 51 4.34 -4.23 -0.59
N LEU A 52 3.86 -4.39 0.64
CA LEU A 52 4.61 -4.26 1.88
C LEU A 52 4.75 -5.64 2.53
N GLY A 53 5.72 -5.81 3.45
CA GLY A 53 5.97 -7.09 4.14
C GLY A 53 4.75 -7.71 4.81
N GLY A 54 3.76 -6.90 5.21
CA GLY A 54 2.48 -7.36 5.76
C GLY A 54 1.69 -8.33 4.88
N ILE A 55 1.97 -8.39 3.56
CA ILE A 55 1.34 -9.37 2.66
C ILE A 55 1.67 -10.81 3.05
N ASN A 56 2.81 -11.05 3.71
CA ASN A 56 3.21 -12.38 4.16
C ASN A 56 2.22 -12.96 5.18
N ASN A 57 1.58 -12.13 6.00
CA ASN A 57 0.52 -12.57 6.90
C ASN A 57 -0.67 -13.15 6.11
N TRP A 58 -1.04 -12.50 5.01
CA TRP A 58 -2.10 -12.97 4.13
C TRP A 58 -1.68 -14.23 3.37
N LEU A 59 -0.48 -14.26 2.80
CA LEU A 59 0.06 -15.43 2.10
C LEU A 59 0.09 -16.64 3.04
N GLY A 60 0.62 -16.48 4.27
CA GLY A 60 0.67 -17.52 5.29
C GLY A 60 -0.72 -17.98 5.72
N MET A 61 -1.68 -17.07 5.92
CA MET A 61 -3.07 -17.39 6.24
C MET A 61 -3.75 -18.22 5.14
N CYS A 62 -3.38 -18.00 3.89
CA CYS A 62 -3.89 -18.70 2.71
C CYS A 62 -3.06 -19.92 2.31
N GLY A 63 -1.96 -20.22 3.01
CA GLY A 63 -1.07 -21.34 2.68
C GLY A 63 -0.32 -21.19 1.36
N ILE A 64 -0.17 -19.97 0.85
CA ILE A 64 0.49 -19.66 -0.43
C ILE A 64 1.99 -19.44 -0.20
N LYS A 65 2.83 -20.10 -0.98
CA LYS A 65 4.28 -19.96 -0.96
C LYS A 65 4.79 -19.24 -2.21
N ASP A 66 5.98 -18.66 -2.13
CA ASP A 66 6.64 -17.94 -3.23
C ASP A 66 6.67 -18.75 -4.53
N GLN A 67 7.07 -20.00 -4.43
CA GLN A 67 7.14 -20.93 -5.56
C GLN A 67 5.81 -21.18 -6.26
N ASP A 68 4.68 -20.92 -5.56
CA ASP A 68 3.35 -21.16 -6.11
C ASP A 68 2.91 -20.05 -7.06
N PHE A 69 3.30 -18.79 -6.77
CA PHE A 69 2.78 -17.66 -7.54
C PHE A 69 3.84 -16.86 -8.32
N MET A 70 5.07 -16.73 -7.81
CA MET A 70 6.02 -15.75 -8.36
C MET A 70 6.28 -15.91 -9.86
N LYS A 71 6.57 -17.13 -10.31
CA LYS A 71 6.82 -17.41 -11.75
C LYS A 71 5.58 -17.16 -12.63
N HIS A 72 4.38 -17.33 -12.04
CA HIS A 72 3.13 -17.14 -12.77
C HIS A 72 2.71 -15.68 -12.85
N CYS A 73 3.24 -14.85 -11.95
CA CYS A 73 2.83 -13.47 -11.76
C CYS A 73 3.90 -12.46 -12.18
N ASP A 74 4.97 -12.93 -12.84
CA ASP A 74 6.11 -12.07 -13.24
C ASP A 74 6.73 -11.33 -12.04
N ALA A 75 6.78 -12.00 -10.88
CA ALA A 75 7.11 -11.37 -9.62
C ALA A 75 8.61 -11.21 -9.40
N SER A 76 8.96 -10.22 -8.61
CA SER A 76 10.29 -10.01 -8.02
C SER A 76 10.16 -9.69 -6.53
N TYR A 77 11.26 -9.80 -5.79
CA TYR A 77 11.31 -9.46 -4.37
C TYR A 77 11.51 -7.97 -4.15
N LYS A 78 11.02 -7.50 -3.00
CA LYS A 78 11.09 -6.12 -2.56
C LYS A 78 11.47 -6.04 -1.09
N MET A 79 12.48 -5.22 -0.76
CA MET A 79 12.99 -5.06 0.61
C MET A 79 12.94 -3.61 1.10
N SER A 80 12.59 -2.65 0.24
CA SER A 80 12.43 -1.24 0.64
C SER A 80 11.60 -0.45 -0.38
N ILE A 81 11.29 0.79 -0.02
CA ILE A 81 10.83 1.84 -0.94
C ILE A 81 11.90 2.93 -0.93
N ARG A 82 12.29 3.39 -2.10
CA ARG A 82 13.20 4.53 -2.27
C ARG A 82 12.41 5.75 -2.68
N PHE A 83 12.60 6.85 -1.97
CA PHE A 83 12.03 8.16 -2.25
C PHE A 83 13.12 9.12 -2.70
N GLU A 84 12.92 9.78 -3.82
CA GLU A 84 13.90 10.64 -4.46
C GLU A 84 13.29 12.02 -4.72
N ASN A 85 14.01 13.08 -4.33
CA ASN A 85 13.64 14.48 -4.54
C ASN A 85 12.31 14.93 -3.88
N PHE A 86 11.82 14.21 -2.86
CA PHE A 86 10.61 14.61 -2.13
C PHE A 86 10.86 15.77 -1.16
N TYR A 87 12.00 15.77 -0.48
CA TYR A 87 12.33 16.84 0.47
C TYR A 87 12.53 18.18 -0.26
N ASN A 88 13.41 18.20 -1.23
CA ASN A 88 13.68 19.36 -2.09
C ASN A 88 14.13 18.87 -3.47
N THR A 89 14.16 19.79 -4.45
CA THR A 89 14.72 19.51 -5.78
C THR A 89 16.22 19.16 -5.63
N ASP A 90 16.64 18.08 -6.28
CA ASP A 90 18.01 17.57 -6.28
C ASP A 90 18.58 17.25 -4.86
N ALA A 91 17.69 17.04 -3.88
CA ALA A 91 18.09 16.70 -2.51
C ALA A 91 18.66 15.28 -2.37
N GLY A 92 18.53 14.44 -3.40
CA GLY A 92 18.93 13.05 -3.35
C GLY A 92 17.81 12.11 -2.96
N TYR A 93 18.13 11.02 -2.28
CA TYR A 93 17.17 9.98 -1.95
C TYR A 93 17.34 9.44 -0.53
N PHE A 94 16.28 8.79 -0.05
CA PHE A 94 16.32 7.94 1.13
C PHE A 94 15.50 6.68 0.93
N HIS A 95 15.78 5.65 1.74
CA HIS A 95 15.02 4.41 1.77
C HIS A 95 14.11 4.31 2.99
N TYR A 96 12.93 3.73 2.80
CA TYR A 96 12.16 3.10 3.85
C TYR A 96 12.40 1.58 3.77
N PRO A 97 13.34 1.05 4.57
CA PRO A 97 13.68 -0.37 4.58
C PRO A 97 12.58 -1.20 5.26
N PHE A 98 12.46 -2.47 4.87
CA PHE A 98 11.57 -3.42 5.53
C PHE A 98 12.34 -4.24 6.56
N GLY A 99 11.68 -4.60 7.67
CA GLY A 99 12.31 -5.17 8.85
C GLY A 99 12.37 -4.16 9.99
N GLN A 100 13.15 -4.46 11.01
CA GLN A 100 13.27 -3.61 12.20
C GLN A 100 14.65 -2.97 12.26
N PRO A 101 14.74 -1.74 12.81
CA PRO A 101 16.02 -1.13 13.09
C PRO A 101 16.80 -1.96 14.10
N ASP A 102 18.11 -2.08 13.91
CA ASP A 102 19.02 -2.65 14.91
C ASP A 102 19.53 -1.56 15.83
N ILE A 103 18.94 -1.48 16.99
CA ILE A 103 19.30 -0.56 18.08
C ILE A 103 19.94 -1.28 19.26
N SER A 104 20.35 -2.55 19.07
CA SER A 104 21.00 -3.36 20.09
C SER A 104 22.51 -3.13 20.15
N GLY A 105 23.11 -3.43 21.29
CA GLY A 105 24.56 -3.37 21.44
C GLY A 105 25.15 -1.98 21.25
N ASN A 106 26.08 -1.88 20.30
CA ASN A 106 26.77 -0.63 19.94
C ASN A 106 26.12 0.13 18.77
N HIS A 107 25.02 -0.39 18.23
CA HIS A 107 24.34 0.25 17.10
C HIS A 107 23.61 1.52 17.52
N ALA A 108 23.52 2.45 16.59
CA ALA A 108 23.00 3.77 16.84
C ALA A 108 21.48 3.78 17.02
N SER A 109 21.01 4.59 17.97
CA SER A 109 19.59 4.91 18.14
C SER A 109 19.15 6.07 17.25
N LEU A 110 17.84 6.37 17.24
CA LEU A 110 17.32 7.57 16.59
C LEU A 110 17.96 8.85 17.17
N ASN A 111 18.17 8.91 18.48
CA ASN A 111 18.81 10.04 19.13
C ASN A 111 20.27 10.22 18.70
N ASP A 112 20.99 9.12 18.52
CA ASP A 112 22.37 9.15 18.01
C ASP A 112 22.43 9.74 16.61
N TRP A 113 21.46 9.38 15.76
CA TRP A 113 21.35 9.95 14.42
C TRP A 113 21.01 11.45 14.43
N TYR A 114 20.06 11.89 15.26
CA TYR A 114 19.76 13.31 15.42
C TYR A 114 20.96 14.10 15.93
N PHE A 115 21.70 13.54 16.88
CA PHE A 115 22.92 14.14 17.39
C PHE A 115 23.98 14.26 16.29
N LYS A 116 24.20 13.20 15.50
CA LYS A 116 25.04 13.24 14.31
C LYS A 116 24.64 14.36 13.35
N LYS A 117 23.35 14.49 13.06
CA LYS A 117 22.81 15.51 12.14
C LYS A 117 23.05 16.93 12.64
N ILE A 118 23.06 17.15 13.96
CA ILE A 118 23.39 18.45 14.56
C ILE A 118 24.88 18.76 14.37
N ILE A 119 25.76 17.77 14.59
CA ILE A 119 27.21 17.96 14.45
C ILE A 119 27.60 18.06 12.96
N TYR A 120 26.97 17.26 12.11
CA TYR A 120 27.24 17.17 10.66
C TYR A 120 25.97 17.48 9.86
N PRO A 121 25.63 18.76 9.65
CA PRO A 121 24.41 19.18 8.96
C PRO A 121 24.25 18.59 7.56
N ASP A 122 25.36 18.32 6.86
CA ASP A 122 25.39 17.76 5.51
C ASP A 122 25.24 16.22 5.46
N THR A 123 24.90 15.58 6.59
CA THR A 123 24.63 14.14 6.64
C THR A 123 23.60 13.75 5.56
N PRO A 124 23.91 12.76 4.71
CA PRO A 124 23.02 12.36 3.61
C PRO A 124 21.63 11.90 4.09
N MET A 125 20.61 12.10 3.27
CA MET A 125 19.23 11.70 3.59
C MET A 125 19.08 10.20 3.89
N ASN A 126 19.87 9.34 3.22
CA ASN A 126 19.82 7.89 3.42
C ASN A 126 20.62 7.38 4.62
N ASP A 127 21.39 8.24 5.27
CA ASP A 127 22.32 7.84 6.34
C ASP A 127 21.63 7.11 7.52
N TYR A 128 20.42 7.54 7.88
CA TYR A 128 19.63 6.85 8.91
C TYR A 128 19.34 5.41 8.53
N ALA A 129 18.87 5.17 7.31
CA ALA A 129 18.58 3.83 6.83
C ALA A 129 19.84 2.96 6.81
N ASP A 130 20.95 3.48 6.27
CA ASP A 130 22.23 2.77 6.20
C ASP A 130 22.87 2.52 7.58
N SER A 131 22.62 3.40 8.56
CA SER A 131 23.19 3.26 9.90
C SER A 131 22.44 2.30 10.82
N ILE A 132 21.13 2.06 10.56
CA ILE A 132 20.26 1.40 11.56
C ILE A 132 19.56 0.16 11.01
N TYR A 133 19.41 0.03 9.67
CA TYR A 133 18.71 -1.10 9.08
C TYR A 133 19.66 -2.09 8.40
N PRO A 134 19.93 -3.24 9.01
CA PRO A 134 20.86 -4.25 8.44
C PRO A 134 20.48 -4.73 7.04
N VAL A 135 19.18 -4.76 6.71
CA VAL A 135 18.70 -5.14 5.37
C VAL A 135 19.24 -4.22 4.26
N MET A 136 19.68 -3.01 4.57
CA MET A 136 20.28 -2.10 3.61
C MET A 136 21.57 -2.66 3.00
N ALA A 137 22.28 -3.56 3.70
CA ALA A 137 23.41 -4.29 3.12
C ALA A 137 22.98 -5.10 1.88
N LEU A 138 21.85 -5.80 1.94
CA LEU A 138 21.27 -6.52 0.79
C LEU A 138 20.79 -5.55 -0.30
N VAL A 139 20.04 -4.52 0.09
CA VAL A 139 19.46 -3.52 -0.83
C VAL A 139 20.57 -2.84 -1.65
N ASN A 140 21.61 -2.36 -0.98
CA ASN A 140 22.72 -1.65 -1.62
C ASN A 140 23.55 -2.55 -2.54
N GLN A 141 23.66 -3.84 -2.25
CA GLN A 141 24.36 -4.82 -3.08
C GLN A 141 23.47 -5.45 -4.18
N ASN A 142 22.20 -5.07 -4.24
CA ASN A 142 21.22 -5.70 -5.16
C ASN A 142 21.16 -7.23 -4.98
N LYS A 143 21.23 -7.69 -3.75
CA LYS A 143 21.19 -9.10 -3.35
C LYS A 143 19.92 -9.41 -2.58
N ILE A 144 19.60 -10.70 -2.48
CA ILE A 144 18.59 -11.25 -1.59
C ILE A 144 19.09 -12.59 -1.04
N THR A 145 18.68 -12.94 0.15
CA THR A 145 18.96 -14.23 0.78
C THR A 145 17.70 -14.78 1.44
N ASP A 146 17.50 -16.07 1.43
CA ASP A 146 16.45 -16.77 2.17
C ASP A 146 16.95 -17.30 3.53
N GLN A 147 18.21 -17.03 3.87
CA GLN A 147 18.81 -17.34 5.15
C GLN A 147 18.59 -16.19 6.12
N ASP A 148 18.21 -16.49 7.35
CA ASP A 148 18.00 -15.50 8.42
C ASP A 148 19.36 -15.11 9.06
N ILE A 149 20.28 -14.58 8.24
CA ILE A 149 21.63 -14.15 8.65
C ILE A 149 21.71 -12.63 8.93
N ILE A 150 20.68 -11.88 8.53
CA ILE A 150 20.62 -10.44 8.74
C ILE A 150 19.89 -10.14 10.06
N PRO A 151 20.51 -9.41 11.01
CA PRO A 151 19.85 -9.05 12.26
C PRO A 151 18.55 -8.29 12.04
N ASN A 152 17.54 -8.55 12.85
CA ASN A 152 16.24 -7.88 12.85
C ASN A 152 15.50 -7.86 11.49
N TRP A 153 15.84 -8.81 10.63
CA TRP A 153 15.18 -9.03 9.34
C TRP A 153 15.03 -10.52 9.07
N THR A 154 13.86 -10.92 8.59
CA THR A 154 13.59 -12.29 8.19
C THR A 154 13.01 -12.35 6.80
N PHE A 155 13.49 -13.30 5.98
CA PHE A 155 12.97 -13.48 4.63
C PHE A 155 11.45 -13.70 4.62
N LYS A 156 10.94 -14.54 5.53
CA LYS A 156 9.51 -14.87 5.58
C LYS A 156 8.61 -13.76 6.14
N GLY A 157 9.16 -12.88 6.99
CA GLY A 157 8.38 -11.85 7.67
C GLY A 157 8.42 -10.50 6.97
N ASP A 158 9.56 -10.15 6.42
CA ASP A 158 9.86 -8.77 6.04
C ASP A 158 9.96 -8.55 4.53
N VAL A 159 10.28 -9.59 3.74
CA VAL A 159 10.31 -9.46 2.28
C VAL A 159 8.90 -9.15 1.73
N ALA A 160 8.84 -8.27 0.77
CA ALA A 160 7.63 -8.00 0.00
C ALA A 160 7.85 -8.35 -1.48
N TYR A 161 6.86 -8.02 -2.32
CA TYR A 161 6.89 -8.43 -3.72
C TYR A 161 6.45 -7.30 -4.64
N HIS A 162 6.99 -7.35 -5.86
CA HIS A 162 6.42 -6.73 -7.04
C HIS A 162 5.81 -7.82 -7.90
N PHE A 163 4.65 -7.62 -8.49
CA PHE A 163 4.07 -8.58 -9.42
C PHE A 163 3.07 -7.94 -10.39
N ASP A 164 2.78 -8.64 -11.47
CA ASP A 164 1.76 -8.25 -12.43
C ASP A 164 0.36 -8.54 -11.87
N ALA A 165 -0.43 -7.50 -11.64
CA ALA A 165 -1.76 -7.59 -11.04
C ALA A 165 -2.72 -8.48 -11.83
N ILE A 166 -2.65 -8.44 -13.17
CA ILE A 166 -3.54 -9.23 -14.04
C ILE A 166 -3.15 -10.70 -13.98
N LYS A 167 -1.85 -10.99 -14.07
CA LYS A 167 -1.33 -12.35 -13.95
C LYS A 167 -1.64 -12.95 -12.58
N PHE A 168 -1.46 -12.16 -11.50
CA PHE A 168 -1.79 -12.57 -10.14
C PHE A 168 -3.28 -12.89 -9.97
N ALA A 169 -4.17 -12.01 -10.42
CA ALA A 169 -5.60 -12.25 -10.34
C ALA A 169 -6.00 -13.51 -11.15
N ASN A 170 -5.44 -13.71 -12.33
CA ASN A 170 -5.71 -14.88 -13.16
C ASN A 170 -5.20 -16.17 -12.54
N TRP A 171 -4.01 -16.17 -11.96
CA TRP A 171 -3.44 -17.30 -11.24
C TRP A 171 -4.30 -17.65 -10.02
N LEU A 172 -4.56 -16.68 -9.15
CA LEU A 172 -5.32 -16.90 -7.91
C LEU A 172 -6.77 -17.34 -8.19
N LYS A 173 -7.36 -16.89 -9.30
CA LYS A 173 -8.69 -17.35 -9.75
C LYS A 173 -8.69 -18.83 -10.12
N LYS A 174 -7.60 -19.35 -10.71
CA LYS A 174 -7.46 -20.78 -10.97
C LYS A 174 -7.38 -21.57 -9.65
N GLU A 175 -6.59 -21.07 -8.70
CA GLU A 175 -6.46 -21.68 -7.37
C GLU A 175 -7.81 -21.63 -6.61
N PHE A 176 -8.56 -20.53 -6.70
CA PHE A 176 -9.90 -20.41 -6.14
C PHE A 176 -10.87 -21.50 -6.66
N LYS A 177 -10.82 -21.77 -7.97
CA LYS A 177 -11.65 -22.85 -8.57
C LYS A 177 -11.23 -24.24 -8.07
N LYS A 178 -9.95 -24.50 -7.87
CA LYS A 178 -9.43 -25.78 -7.36
C LYS A 178 -9.96 -26.09 -5.95
N ILE A 179 -10.13 -25.08 -5.11
CA ILE A 179 -10.70 -25.26 -3.75
C ILE A 179 -12.24 -25.20 -3.70
N GLY A 180 -12.91 -25.32 -4.87
CA GLY A 180 -14.36 -25.37 -4.96
C GLY A 180 -15.06 -24.01 -5.04
N GLY A 181 -14.34 -22.96 -5.37
CA GLY A 181 -14.92 -21.65 -5.63
C GLY A 181 -15.64 -21.58 -6.98
N LYS A 182 -16.69 -20.79 -7.08
CA LYS A 182 -17.52 -20.63 -8.29
C LYS A 182 -17.27 -19.27 -8.94
N VAL A 183 -17.12 -19.23 -10.27
CA VAL A 183 -17.03 -18.01 -11.05
C VAL A 183 -18.18 -17.95 -12.05
N ILE A 184 -18.94 -16.85 -12.03
CA ILE A 184 -19.99 -16.54 -12.97
C ILE A 184 -19.54 -15.34 -13.79
N THR A 185 -19.50 -15.50 -15.09
CA THR A 185 -19.19 -14.41 -16.02
C THR A 185 -20.49 -13.77 -16.52
N GLY A 186 -20.58 -12.46 -16.38
CA GLY A 186 -21.72 -11.65 -16.81
C GLY A 186 -21.62 -10.25 -16.24
N SER A 187 -22.10 -9.27 -16.98
CA SER A 187 -22.17 -7.88 -16.54
C SER A 187 -23.46 -7.61 -15.79
N ILE A 188 -23.38 -6.93 -14.64
CA ILE A 188 -24.56 -6.54 -13.88
C ILE A 188 -25.26 -5.41 -14.66
N THR A 189 -26.51 -5.65 -15.00
CA THR A 189 -27.37 -4.68 -15.71
C THR A 189 -28.40 -4.05 -14.78
N LYS A 190 -28.77 -4.73 -13.68
CA LYS A 190 -29.69 -4.18 -12.69
C LYS A 190 -29.38 -4.71 -11.28
N VAL A 191 -29.50 -3.81 -10.31
CA VAL A 191 -29.41 -4.11 -8.88
C VAL A 191 -30.79 -3.93 -8.27
N HIS A 192 -31.38 -5.01 -7.77
CA HIS A 192 -32.64 -4.98 -7.06
C HIS A 192 -32.40 -4.84 -5.57
N GLN A 193 -33.07 -3.90 -4.94
CA GLN A 193 -32.95 -3.60 -3.52
C GLN A 193 -34.28 -3.83 -2.80
N ASP A 194 -34.18 -4.14 -1.52
CA ASP A 194 -35.26 -4.19 -0.55
C ASP A 194 -34.83 -3.57 0.78
N GLU A 195 -35.62 -3.73 1.81
CA GLU A 195 -35.33 -3.24 3.16
C GLU A 195 -34.04 -3.82 3.78
N THR A 196 -33.64 -5.01 3.36
CA THR A 196 -32.43 -5.71 3.86
C THR A 196 -31.14 -5.30 3.13
N GLY A 197 -31.26 -4.57 2.01
CA GLY A 197 -30.17 -4.12 1.18
C GLY A 197 -30.32 -4.56 -0.29
N ILE A 198 -29.39 -5.38 -0.80
CA ILE A 198 -29.48 -5.93 -2.16
C ILE A 198 -30.22 -7.27 -2.11
N ALA A 199 -31.41 -7.31 -2.71
CA ALA A 199 -32.22 -8.50 -2.86
C ALA A 199 -31.66 -9.46 -3.93
N SER A 200 -31.21 -8.90 -5.06
CA SER A 200 -30.59 -9.68 -6.16
C SER A 200 -29.85 -8.79 -7.15
N LEU A 201 -28.90 -9.38 -7.86
CA LEU A 201 -28.24 -8.79 -9.04
C LEU A 201 -28.80 -9.48 -10.29
N TYR A 202 -29.09 -8.70 -11.32
CA TYR A 202 -29.49 -9.23 -12.63
C TYR A 202 -28.35 -9.03 -13.64
N LEU A 203 -27.98 -10.10 -14.33
CA LEU A 203 -26.88 -10.13 -15.28
C LEU A 203 -27.39 -10.04 -16.73
N ASP A 204 -26.53 -9.55 -17.62
CA ASP A 204 -26.74 -9.56 -19.08
C ASP A 204 -27.00 -10.98 -19.65
N THR A 205 -26.54 -12.00 -18.94
CA THR A 205 -26.81 -13.42 -19.23
C THR A 205 -28.19 -13.90 -18.76
N GLN A 206 -29.11 -13.00 -18.40
CA GLN A 206 -30.45 -13.24 -17.89
C GLN A 206 -30.52 -14.05 -16.59
N LYS A 207 -29.44 -14.02 -15.78
CA LYS A 207 -29.36 -14.70 -14.49
C LYS A 207 -29.62 -13.75 -13.35
N TYR A 208 -30.39 -14.22 -12.37
CA TYR A 208 -30.53 -13.58 -11.06
C TYR A 208 -29.56 -14.20 -10.07
N ILE A 209 -28.83 -13.37 -9.37
CA ILE A 209 -27.88 -13.77 -8.32
C ILE A 209 -28.39 -13.26 -6.97
N LYS A 210 -28.69 -14.17 -6.06
CA LYS A 210 -29.07 -13.86 -4.67
C LYS A 210 -27.97 -14.31 -3.72
N SER A 211 -27.78 -13.58 -2.63
CA SER A 211 -26.76 -13.87 -1.62
C SER A 211 -27.18 -13.37 -0.25
N ASP A 212 -26.55 -13.91 0.80
CA ASP A 212 -26.70 -13.38 2.16
C ASP A 212 -25.77 -12.18 2.40
N LEU A 213 -24.62 -12.13 1.69
CA LEU A 213 -23.66 -11.02 1.70
C LEU A 213 -23.14 -10.80 0.27
N PHE A 214 -23.13 -9.55 -0.17
CA PHE A 214 -22.47 -9.09 -1.38
C PHE A 214 -21.20 -8.32 -1.01
N ILE A 215 -20.07 -8.70 -1.61
CA ILE A 215 -18.81 -7.96 -1.43
C ILE A 215 -18.53 -7.19 -2.70
N ASP A 216 -18.54 -5.85 -2.59
CA ASP A 216 -18.25 -4.94 -3.68
C ASP A 216 -16.74 -4.83 -3.89
N CYS A 217 -16.24 -5.39 -5.00
CA CYS A 217 -14.89 -5.27 -5.50
C CYS A 217 -14.89 -4.70 -6.94
N THR A 218 -15.85 -3.80 -7.24
CA THR A 218 -16.07 -3.27 -8.59
C THR A 218 -15.16 -2.08 -8.95
N GLY A 219 -14.10 -1.89 -8.19
CA GLY A 219 -13.14 -0.82 -8.44
C GLY A 219 -13.69 0.56 -8.10
N PHE A 220 -13.17 1.60 -8.73
CA PHE A 220 -13.61 2.99 -8.50
C PHE A 220 -15.10 3.23 -8.80
N LYS A 221 -15.76 2.34 -9.53
CA LYS A 221 -17.22 2.42 -9.75
C LYS A 221 -18.01 2.27 -8.47
N SER A 222 -17.53 1.46 -7.51
CA SER A 222 -18.24 1.15 -6.27
C SER A 222 -19.74 0.89 -6.54
N LEU A 223 -20.00 -0.07 -7.42
CA LEU A 223 -21.32 -0.30 -8.01
C LEU A 223 -22.38 -0.61 -6.96
N LEU A 224 -22.01 -1.40 -5.95
CA LEU A 224 -22.98 -1.81 -4.93
C LEU A 224 -22.99 -0.83 -3.76
N LEU A 225 -21.85 -0.54 -3.13
CA LEU A 225 -21.79 0.32 -1.96
C LEU A 225 -22.04 1.79 -2.33
N GLY A 226 -21.29 2.32 -3.30
CA GLY A 226 -21.38 3.74 -3.67
C GLY A 226 -22.63 4.07 -4.49
N GLN A 227 -22.92 3.29 -5.55
CA GLN A 227 -24.01 3.64 -6.44
C GLN A 227 -25.36 3.09 -5.98
N ALA A 228 -25.46 1.80 -5.65
CA ALA A 228 -26.74 1.21 -5.26
C ALA A 228 -27.12 1.60 -3.82
N MET A 229 -26.22 1.43 -2.85
CA MET A 229 -26.52 1.77 -1.44
C MET A 229 -26.38 3.26 -1.15
N LYS A 230 -25.82 4.06 -2.07
CA LYS A 230 -25.61 5.51 -1.93
C LYS A 230 -24.82 5.90 -0.68
N GLU A 231 -23.88 5.04 -0.28
CA GLU A 231 -23.06 5.32 0.91
C GLU A 231 -22.18 6.56 0.67
N PRO A 232 -22.15 7.53 1.58
CA PRO A 232 -21.32 8.73 1.45
C PRO A 232 -19.82 8.41 1.32
N PHE A 233 -19.11 9.19 0.52
CA PHE A 233 -17.68 9.11 0.32
C PHE A 233 -16.98 10.31 0.96
N GLU A 234 -15.96 10.06 1.78
CA GLU A 234 -15.10 11.07 2.39
C GLU A 234 -13.86 11.25 1.53
N SER A 235 -13.71 12.41 0.89
CA SER A 235 -12.53 12.74 0.09
C SER A 235 -11.34 13.13 0.96
N PHE A 236 -10.15 12.67 0.59
CA PHE A 236 -8.87 13.04 1.21
C PHE A 236 -8.03 13.99 0.30
N GLU A 237 -8.62 14.57 -0.74
CA GLU A 237 -7.91 15.45 -1.68
C GLU A 237 -7.31 16.71 -1.03
N ASN A 238 -7.86 17.14 0.13
CA ASN A 238 -7.27 18.21 0.92
C ASN A 238 -5.90 17.86 1.49
N MET A 239 -5.64 16.57 1.70
CA MET A 239 -4.40 16.03 2.27
C MET A 239 -3.54 15.36 1.18
N LEU A 240 -4.15 14.62 0.28
CA LEU A 240 -3.52 13.87 -0.82
C LEU A 240 -4.04 14.38 -2.16
N PRO A 241 -3.31 15.29 -2.83
CA PRO A 241 -3.87 16.06 -3.96
C PRO A 241 -3.94 15.30 -5.28
N ASN A 242 -3.25 14.17 -5.40
CA ASN A 242 -3.05 13.50 -6.67
C ASN A 242 -4.22 12.58 -7.01
N ASN A 243 -4.92 12.87 -8.09
CA ASN A 243 -6.14 12.18 -8.50
C ASN A 243 -6.07 11.59 -9.92
N SER A 244 -4.93 11.67 -10.56
CA SER A 244 -4.72 11.20 -11.92
C SER A 244 -3.36 10.54 -12.07
N ALA A 245 -3.23 9.61 -13.03
CA ALA A 245 -1.94 9.03 -13.38
C ALA A 245 -1.88 8.63 -14.86
N TRP A 246 -0.68 8.71 -15.42
CA TRP A 246 -0.30 8.03 -16.65
C TRP A 246 0.58 6.84 -16.34
N ALA A 247 0.34 5.72 -16.96
CA ALA A 247 1.06 4.48 -16.72
C ALA A 247 1.52 3.82 -18.02
N THR A 248 2.70 3.20 -17.98
CA THR A 248 3.27 2.45 -19.10
C THR A 248 4.20 1.33 -18.62
N HIS A 249 4.84 0.64 -19.55
CA HIS A 249 5.81 -0.41 -19.30
C HIS A 249 7.08 -0.14 -20.09
N LEU A 250 8.23 -0.34 -19.44
CA LEU A 250 9.54 -0.24 -20.07
C LEU A 250 10.19 -1.62 -20.18
N PRO A 251 10.71 -2.02 -21.34
CA PRO A 251 11.61 -3.16 -21.41
C PRO A 251 12.92 -2.82 -20.67
N TYR A 252 13.56 -3.81 -20.05
CA TYR A 252 14.91 -3.63 -19.53
C TYR A 252 15.91 -3.46 -20.65
N THR A 253 16.80 -2.50 -20.54
CA THR A 253 18.00 -2.38 -21.38
C THR A 253 19.17 -3.16 -20.77
N ASN A 254 19.27 -3.13 -19.44
CA ASN A 254 20.19 -3.92 -18.65
C ASN A 254 19.50 -4.46 -17.40
N LYS A 255 18.84 -5.60 -17.53
CA LYS A 255 18.08 -6.22 -16.45
C LYS A 255 18.87 -6.36 -15.14
N LYS A 256 20.16 -6.75 -15.20
CA LYS A 256 20.99 -6.93 -14.01
C LYS A 256 21.18 -5.64 -13.22
N LYS A 257 21.21 -4.49 -13.89
CA LYS A 257 21.34 -3.18 -13.25
C LYS A 257 19.99 -2.58 -12.84
N GLU A 258 18.92 -2.87 -13.58
CA GLU A 258 17.61 -2.21 -13.44
C GLU A 258 16.63 -2.98 -12.56
N LEU A 259 16.76 -4.32 -12.49
CA LEU A 259 15.95 -5.14 -11.57
C LEU A 259 16.46 -4.95 -10.15
N LYS A 260 15.85 -4.01 -9.42
CA LYS A 260 16.21 -3.65 -8.05
C LYS A 260 15.24 -4.26 -7.03
N PRO A 261 15.71 -4.59 -5.81
CA PRO A 261 14.83 -5.12 -4.76
C PRO A 261 14.08 -4.01 -4.01
N PHE A 262 13.67 -2.96 -4.71
CA PHE A 262 12.89 -1.86 -4.16
C PHE A 262 12.01 -1.17 -5.22
N THR A 263 10.92 -0.58 -4.77
CA THR A 263 10.16 0.40 -5.58
C THR A 263 10.87 1.74 -5.51
N ASN A 264 11.06 2.41 -6.65
CA ASN A 264 11.54 3.78 -6.67
C ASN A 264 10.40 4.75 -6.92
N CYS A 265 10.29 5.79 -6.10
CA CYS A 265 9.36 6.90 -6.21
C CYS A 265 10.16 8.19 -6.36
N THR A 266 10.08 8.85 -7.51
CA THR A 266 10.81 10.11 -7.78
C THR A 266 9.83 11.26 -7.87
N ALA A 267 9.95 12.24 -7.00
CA ALA A 267 9.17 13.48 -7.08
C ALA A 267 9.64 14.34 -8.26
N ILE A 268 8.70 14.79 -9.08
CA ILE A 268 8.91 15.68 -10.21
C ILE A 268 8.04 16.93 -10.08
N GLN A 269 7.92 17.73 -11.15
CA GLN A 269 7.34 19.09 -11.08
C GLN A 269 5.89 19.15 -10.54
N ASN A 270 5.01 18.21 -10.93
CA ASN A 270 3.58 18.27 -10.56
C ASN A 270 3.06 16.97 -9.93
N GLY A 271 3.96 16.22 -9.28
CA GLY A 271 3.64 14.92 -8.67
C GLY A 271 4.87 14.03 -8.57
N TRP A 272 4.71 12.73 -8.80
CA TRP A 272 5.80 11.75 -8.66
C TRP A 272 5.66 10.56 -9.60
N VAL A 273 6.78 9.98 -9.96
CA VAL A 273 6.88 8.81 -10.84
C VAL A 273 7.24 7.58 -10.01
N TRP A 274 6.49 6.46 -10.21
CA TRP A 274 6.87 5.17 -9.65
C TRP A 274 7.64 4.33 -10.68
N ASN A 275 8.56 3.50 -10.20
CA ASN A 275 9.21 2.43 -10.93
C ASN A 275 9.10 1.14 -10.13
N ILE A 276 8.40 0.15 -10.68
CA ILE A 276 8.13 -1.16 -10.08
C ILE A 276 8.82 -2.23 -10.93
N PRO A 277 9.98 -2.76 -10.50
CA PRO A 277 10.73 -3.74 -11.27
C PRO A 277 10.07 -5.13 -11.16
N LEU A 278 9.37 -5.55 -12.21
CA LEU A 278 8.88 -6.92 -12.38
C LEU A 278 9.98 -7.79 -12.98
N TRP A 279 9.80 -9.11 -12.94
CA TRP A 279 10.83 -10.01 -13.46
C TRP A 279 11.18 -9.77 -14.94
N SER A 280 10.21 -9.48 -15.79
CA SER A 280 10.41 -9.30 -17.25
C SER A 280 10.50 -7.85 -17.72
N ARG A 281 10.03 -6.89 -16.92
CA ARG A 281 9.86 -5.48 -17.33
C ARG A 281 9.78 -4.54 -16.14
N MET A 282 9.98 -3.25 -16.38
CA MET A 282 9.67 -2.20 -15.43
C MET A 282 8.24 -1.73 -15.63
N GLY A 283 7.40 -1.73 -14.58
CA GLY A 283 6.17 -0.97 -14.55
C GLY A 283 6.47 0.44 -14.08
N THR A 284 5.97 1.45 -14.79
CA THR A 284 6.21 2.86 -14.44
C THR A 284 4.98 3.71 -14.68
N GLY A 285 4.87 4.80 -13.96
CA GLY A 285 3.81 5.76 -14.17
C GLY A 285 3.98 7.03 -13.36
N TYR A 286 3.33 8.07 -13.81
CA TYR A 286 3.36 9.40 -13.24
C TYR A 286 2.03 9.72 -12.57
N VAL A 287 2.05 9.93 -11.26
CA VAL A 287 0.93 10.36 -10.42
C VAL A 287 0.95 11.88 -10.31
N TYR A 288 -0.17 12.53 -10.61
CA TYR A 288 -0.28 13.99 -10.62
C TYR A 288 -1.67 14.46 -10.19
N SER A 289 -1.79 15.76 -9.95
CA SER A 289 -3.07 16.41 -9.69
C SER A 289 -3.51 17.20 -10.92
N ASP A 290 -4.68 16.89 -11.47
CA ASP A 290 -5.27 17.59 -12.62
C ASP A 290 -5.72 19.03 -12.31
N LYS A 291 -5.60 19.45 -11.05
CA LYS A 291 -5.76 20.84 -10.65
C LYS A 291 -4.62 21.73 -11.14
N TYR A 292 -3.40 21.19 -11.25
CA TYR A 292 -2.18 21.97 -11.50
C TYR A 292 -1.57 21.74 -12.88
N ILE A 293 -1.95 20.67 -13.55
CA ILE A 293 -1.43 20.32 -14.87
C ILE A 293 -2.51 19.61 -15.68
N SER A 294 -2.63 19.93 -16.97
CA SER A 294 -3.55 19.21 -17.84
C SER A 294 -3.09 17.77 -18.08
N ASP A 295 -4.01 16.88 -18.47
CA ASP A 295 -3.67 15.50 -18.77
C ASP A 295 -2.63 15.36 -19.89
N ASP A 296 -2.74 16.20 -20.93
CA ASP A 296 -1.84 16.17 -22.09
C ASP A 296 -0.45 16.71 -21.73
N ASP A 297 -0.37 17.77 -20.94
CA ASP A 297 0.91 18.30 -20.46
C ASP A 297 1.58 17.32 -19.47
N ALA A 298 0.78 16.66 -18.63
CA ALA A 298 1.27 15.61 -17.73
C ALA A 298 1.83 14.41 -18.52
N LEU A 299 1.16 14.01 -19.61
CA LEU A 299 1.68 12.97 -20.49
C LEU A 299 3.00 13.39 -21.11
N LYS A 300 3.07 14.61 -21.66
CA LYS A 300 4.31 15.14 -22.23
C LYS A 300 5.43 15.19 -21.20
N GLN A 301 5.17 15.70 -20.00
CA GLN A 301 6.14 15.74 -18.90
C GLN A 301 6.64 14.35 -18.53
N PHE A 302 5.76 13.34 -18.56
CA PHE A 302 6.14 11.95 -18.28
C PHE A 302 6.98 11.35 -19.42
N GLN A 303 6.63 11.63 -20.68
CA GLN A 303 7.42 11.22 -21.84
C GLN A 303 8.83 11.84 -21.81
N ASP A 304 8.92 13.13 -21.51
CA ASP A 304 10.19 13.84 -21.38
C ASP A 304 11.05 13.24 -20.24
N TYR A 305 10.44 12.90 -19.09
CA TYR A 305 11.10 12.23 -17.97
C TYR A 305 11.64 10.84 -18.36
N LEU A 306 10.89 10.08 -19.16
CA LEU A 306 11.31 8.76 -19.63
C LEU A 306 12.29 8.82 -20.80
N GLY A 307 12.39 9.95 -21.51
CA GLY A 307 13.08 10.05 -22.80
C GLY A 307 12.44 9.19 -23.89
N ARG A 308 11.12 8.89 -23.79
CA ARG A 308 10.37 7.97 -24.66
C ARG A 308 8.95 8.46 -24.89
N ASP A 309 8.55 8.59 -26.14
CA ASP A 309 7.19 8.96 -26.57
C ASP A 309 6.50 7.84 -27.39
N ASP A 310 7.26 6.82 -27.79
CA ASP A 310 6.85 5.69 -28.64
C ASP A 310 6.07 4.59 -27.87
N LEU A 311 5.86 4.75 -26.56
CA LEU A 311 5.23 3.76 -25.70
C LEU A 311 3.70 3.90 -25.70
N LYS A 312 3.01 2.83 -25.29
CA LYS A 312 1.57 2.87 -25.04
C LYS A 312 1.30 3.36 -23.63
N PHE A 313 0.74 4.54 -23.50
CA PHE A 313 0.35 5.12 -22.22
C PHE A 313 -1.13 4.87 -21.92
N LYS A 314 -1.42 4.56 -20.66
CA LYS A 314 -2.78 4.37 -20.16
C LYS A 314 -3.06 5.42 -19.08
N LYS A 315 -4.12 6.21 -19.30
CA LYS A 315 -4.61 7.16 -18.28
C LYS A 315 -5.43 6.45 -17.22
N LEU A 316 -5.23 6.85 -15.99
CA LEU A 316 -5.98 6.41 -14.82
C LEU A 316 -6.53 7.64 -14.10
N LYS A 317 -7.83 7.62 -13.77
CA LYS A 317 -8.45 8.59 -12.87
C LYS A 317 -8.69 7.92 -11.54
N MET A 318 -8.31 8.57 -10.46
CA MET A 318 -8.34 8.02 -9.12
C MET A 318 -9.30 8.84 -8.25
N ARG A 319 -10.03 8.16 -7.39
CA ARG A 319 -10.89 8.79 -6.37
C ARG A 319 -10.23 8.58 -5.01
N ILE A 320 -9.61 9.63 -4.49
CA ILE A 320 -8.83 9.61 -3.25
C ILE A 320 -9.75 9.81 -2.05
N GLY A 321 -9.76 8.86 -1.14
CA GLY A 321 -10.62 8.85 0.04
C GLY A 321 -11.23 7.48 0.32
N ILE A 322 -12.26 7.45 1.17
CA ILE A 322 -12.91 6.22 1.63
C ILE A 322 -14.42 6.45 1.82
N HIS A 323 -15.24 5.44 1.61
CA HIS A 323 -16.63 5.50 2.04
C HIS A 323 -16.75 5.55 3.56
N LYS A 324 -17.73 6.32 4.07
CA LYS A 324 -17.96 6.50 5.52
C LYS A 324 -18.19 5.18 6.25
N ASN A 325 -18.98 4.27 5.66
CA ASN A 325 -19.15 2.90 6.12
C ASN A 325 -18.80 1.92 5.00
N LEU A 326 -18.01 0.91 5.30
CA LEU A 326 -17.59 -0.10 4.33
C LEU A 326 -18.52 -1.31 4.32
N TRP A 327 -19.30 -1.49 5.36
CA TRP A 327 -20.31 -2.54 5.47
C TRP A 327 -21.67 -1.92 5.85
N VAL A 328 -22.60 -1.92 4.91
CA VAL A 328 -23.96 -1.39 5.07
C VAL A 328 -24.94 -2.50 4.71
N LYS A 329 -25.84 -2.83 5.64
CA LYS A 329 -26.82 -3.91 5.46
C LYS A 329 -26.14 -5.24 5.05
N ASN A 330 -26.42 -5.76 3.86
CA ASN A 330 -25.81 -6.95 3.30
C ASN A 330 -24.74 -6.66 2.21
N VAL A 331 -24.19 -5.45 2.20
CA VAL A 331 -23.14 -5.03 1.26
C VAL A 331 -21.88 -4.64 2.03
N CYS A 332 -20.74 -5.25 1.69
CA CYS A 332 -19.41 -4.90 2.21
C CYS A 332 -18.50 -4.57 1.04
N ALA A 333 -17.72 -3.49 1.11
CA ALA A 333 -16.76 -3.11 0.06
C ALA A 333 -15.31 -3.43 0.46
N ILE A 334 -14.53 -3.94 -0.50
CA ILE A 334 -13.10 -4.25 -0.36
C ILE A 334 -12.33 -3.74 -1.58
N GLY A 335 -11.14 -3.18 -1.36
CA GLY A 335 -10.29 -2.61 -2.41
C GLY A 335 -10.78 -1.24 -2.89
N LEU A 336 -10.62 -0.92 -4.17
CA LEU A 336 -10.91 0.41 -4.72
C LEU A 336 -12.38 0.82 -4.62
N SER A 337 -13.30 -0.11 -4.42
CA SER A 337 -14.71 0.19 -4.15
C SER A 337 -14.95 0.70 -2.73
N ALA A 338 -14.11 0.32 -1.78
CA ALA A 338 -14.11 0.83 -0.41
C ALA A 338 -13.48 2.22 -0.32
N GLY A 339 -12.30 2.38 -0.92
CA GLY A 339 -11.52 3.60 -0.92
C GLY A 339 -10.19 3.45 -1.64
N PHE A 340 -9.48 4.56 -1.81
CA PHE A 340 -8.16 4.57 -2.41
C PHE A 340 -7.29 5.70 -1.83
N ILE A 341 -6.04 5.38 -1.62
CA ILE A 341 -4.96 6.30 -1.28
C ILE A 341 -3.93 6.17 -2.39
N GLU A 342 -3.35 7.27 -2.84
CA GLU A 342 -2.28 7.21 -3.84
C GLU A 342 -1.16 6.22 -3.43
N PRO A 343 -0.60 5.44 -4.36
CA PRO A 343 0.18 4.24 -4.01
C PRO A 343 1.65 4.54 -3.68
N LEU A 344 1.95 5.72 -3.12
CA LEU A 344 3.31 6.17 -2.79
C LEU A 344 4.01 5.19 -1.83
N GLU A 345 3.28 4.65 -0.87
CA GLU A 345 3.76 3.68 0.11
C GLU A 345 3.34 2.23 -0.22
N SER A 346 3.07 1.94 -1.51
CA SER A 346 2.73 0.58 -1.96
C SER A 346 1.51 -0.04 -1.28
N ASN A 347 0.54 0.80 -0.94
CA ASN A 347 -0.62 0.47 -0.10
C ASN A 347 -1.81 -0.14 -0.87
N GLY A 348 -1.72 -0.32 -2.18
CA GLY A 348 -2.84 -0.78 -3.01
C GLY A 348 -3.47 -2.08 -2.53
N LEU A 349 -2.66 -3.10 -2.24
CA LEU A 349 -3.13 -4.38 -1.73
C LEU A 349 -3.12 -4.48 -0.20
N LEU A 350 -2.44 -3.57 0.50
CA LEU A 350 -2.39 -3.54 1.96
C LEU A 350 -3.80 -3.45 2.54
N SER A 351 -4.59 -2.45 2.11
CA SER A 351 -5.97 -2.28 2.57
C SER A 351 -6.84 -3.50 2.28
N VAL A 352 -6.57 -4.20 1.17
CA VAL A 352 -7.33 -5.43 0.82
C VAL A 352 -7.09 -6.53 1.86
N HIS A 353 -5.83 -6.92 2.09
CA HIS A 353 -5.55 -8.04 3.00
C HIS A 353 -5.82 -7.68 4.47
N ASP A 354 -5.66 -6.41 4.87
CA ASP A 354 -5.98 -5.98 6.22
C ASP A 354 -7.48 -5.96 6.48
N PHE A 355 -8.27 -5.43 5.54
CA PHE A 355 -9.72 -5.50 5.65
C PHE A 355 -10.24 -6.94 5.64
N LEU A 356 -9.60 -7.83 4.85
CA LEU A 356 -9.90 -9.25 4.86
C LEU A 356 -9.58 -9.91 6.21
N SER A 357 -8.53 -9.51 6.90
CA SER A 357 -8.23 -9.99 8.25
C SER A 357 -9.36 -9.61 9.25
N VAL A 358 -9.89 -8.40 9.16
CA VAL A 358 -11.04 -7.98 9.99
C VAL A 358 -12.33 -8.68 9.56
N LEU A 359 -12.57 -8.80 8.25
CA LEU A 359 -13.76 -9.44 7.69
C LEU A 359 -13.84 -10.93 8.08
N THR A 360 -12.73 -11.66 7.95
CA THR A 360 -12.70 -13.09 8.30
C THR A 360 -13.02 -13.31 9.77
N ARG A 361 -12.40 -12.56 10.68
CA ARG A 361 -12.69 -12.60 12.12
C ARG A 361 -14.17 -12.28 12.42
N THR A 362 -14.77 -11.36 11.67
CA THR A 362 -16.18 -11.01 11.84
C THR A 362 -17.09 -12.15 11.38
N LEU A 363 -16.73 -12.85 10.28
CA LEU A 363 -17.50 -13.96 9.70
C LEU A 363 -17.28 -15.31 10.40
N GLU A 364 -16.30 -15.45 11.30
CA GLU A 364 -16.14 -16.61 12.19
C GLU A 364 -17.32 -16.77 13.17
N ARG A 365 -18.02 -15.69 13.45
CA ARG A 365 -19.22 -15.72 14.29
C ARG A 365 -20.37 -16.40 13.54
N PRO A 366 -21.15 -17.26 14.20
CA PRO A 366 -22.31 -17.92 13.58
C PRO A 366 -23.32 -16.93 13.00
N VAL A 367 -23.40 -15.75 13.61
CA VAL A 367 -24.33 -14.68 13.28
C VAL A 367 -23.60 -13.33 13.32
N VAL A 368 -23.76 -12.53 12.29
CA VAL A 368 -23.20 -11.18 12.21
C VAL A 368 -24.25 -10.18 12.67
N SER A 369 -24.00 -9.49 13.79
CA SER A 369 -24.85 -8.44 14.35
C SER A 369 -24.52 -7.06 13.75
N GLU A 370 -25.41 -6.09 13.91
CA GLU A 370 -25.13 -4.69 13.52
C GLU A 370 -23.91 -4.12 14.27
N PHE A 371 -23.72 -4.47 15.54
CA PHE A 371 -22.53 -4.10 16.31
C PHE A 371 -21.25 -4.65 15.66
N ALA A 372 -21.27 -5.90 15.16
CA ALA A 372 -20.12 -6.49 14.48
C ALA A 372 -19.76 -5.74 13.17
N LYS A 373 -20.78 -5.31 12.41
CA LYS A 373 -20.58 -4.48 11.20
C LYS A 373 -20.04 -3.09 11.54
N GLN A 374 -20.56 -2.45 12.57
CA GLN A 374 -20.06 -1.15 13.04
C GLN A 374 -18.60 -1.24 13.49
N ASN A 375 -18.23 -2.31 14.22
CA ASN A 375 -16.85 -2.53 14.64
C ASN A 375 -15.93 -2.79 13.43
N PHE A 376 -16.40 -3.51 12.40
CA PHE A 376 -15.68 -3.67 11.14
C PHE A 376 -15.43 -2.30 10.48
N ASN A 377 -16.49 -1.48 10.34
CA ASN A 377 -16.41 -0.14 9.76
C ASN A 377 -15.40 0.74 10.50
N LEU A 378 -15.51 0.81 11.82
CA LEU A 378 -14.62 1.61 12.66
C LEU A 378 -13.15 1.20 12.48
N ARG A 379 -12.86 -0.11 12.57
CA ARG A 379 -11.49 -0.62 12.47
C ARG A 379 -10.88 -0.35 11.10
N CYS A 380 -11.60 -0.71 10.03
CA CYS A 380 -11.10 -0.51 8.67
C CYS A 380 -10.92 0.99 8.34
N HIS A 381 -11.85 1.84 8.76
CA HIS A 381 -11.77 3.28 8.54
C HIS A 381 -10.59 3.90 9.29
N THR A 382 -10.39 3.52 10.57
CA THR A 382 -9.26 4.02 11.38
C THR A 382 -7.91 3.61 10.77
N MET A 383 -7.77 2.35 10.37
CA MET A 383 -6.56 1.85 9.71
C MET A 383 -6.27 2.61 8.41
N PHE A 384 -7.29 2.76 7.57
CA PHE A 384 -7.14 3.40 6.26
C PHE A 384 -6.81 4.89 6.39
N ARG A 385 -7.47 5.61 7.31
CA ARG A 385 -7.19 7.02 7.58
C ARG A 385 -5.77 7.22 8.13
N GLY A 386 -5.36 6.38 9.09
CA GLY A 386 -3.99 6.43 9.63
C GLY A 386 -2.94 6.22 8.55
N PHE A 387 -3.23 5.35 7.58
CA PHE A 387 -2.31 5.14 6.45
C PHE A 387 -2.30 6.34 5.48
N ALA A 388 -3.45 6.97 5.21
CA ALA A 388 -3.51 8.18 4.40
C ALA A 388 -2.71 9.33 5.03
N GLU A 389 -2.80 9.46 6.33
CA GLU A 389 -1.99 10.41 7.12
C GLU A 389 -0.50 10.12 6.96
N PHE A 390 -0.09 8.86 7.04
CA PHE A 390 1.30 8.46 6.83
C PHE A 390 1.83 8.84 5.44
N VAL A 391 1.06 8.56 4.39
CA VAL A 391 1.42 8.99 3.03
C VAL A 391 1.56 10.52 2.95
N ALA A 392 0.69 11.25 3.62
CA ALA A 392 0.71 12.71 3.64
C ALA A 392 1.97 13.32 4.30
N MET A 393 2.71 12.56 5.13
CA MET A 393 3.99 13.02 5.70
C MET A 393 4.99 13.44 4.62
N HIS A 394 5.03 12.73 3.49
CA HIS A 394 5.94 13.05 2.38
C HIS A 394 5.69 14.44 1.80
N TYR A 395 4.45 14.89 1.84
CA TYR A 395 4.04 16.22 1.41
C TYR A 395 4.22 17.26 2.52
N ALA A 396 3.80 16.92 3.73
CA ALA A 396 3.86 17.81 4.89
C ALA A 396 5.29 18.22 5.25
N LEU A 397 6.27 17.32 5.04
CA LEU A 397 7.69 17.55 5.35
C LEU A 397 8.50 18.04 4.15
N SER A 398 7.92 18.11 2.96
CA SER A 398 8.59 18.68 1.79
C SER A 398 8.78 20.19 1.92
N ILE A 399 9.92 20.70 1.50
CA ILE A 399 10.20 22.15 1.41
C ILE A 399 10.26 22.64 -0.04
N ARG A 400 9.82 21.85 -1.00
CA ARG A 400 9.82 22.19 -2.43
C ARG A 400 8.90 23.35 -2.74
N THR A 401 9.39 24.30 -3.54
CA THR A 401 8.66 25.50 -3.98
C THR A 401 8.81 25.78 -5.48
N ASP A 402 9.40 24.82 -6.21
CA ASP A 402 9.79 24.96 -7.61
C ASP A 402 8.57 25.13 -8.56
N THR A 403 7.41 24.60 -8.19
CA THR A 403 6.17 24.74 -8.97
C THR A 403 5.00 25.25 -8.13
N GLU A 404 3.89 25.62 -8.76
CA GLU A 404 2.65 25.97 -8.07
C GLU A 404 2.13 24.79 -7.25
N TYR A 405 2.18 23.57 -7.80
CA TYR A 405 1.82 22.34 -7.12
C TYR A 405 2.55 22.21 -5.77
N TRP A 406 3.88 22.30 -5.76
CA TRP A 406 4.67 22.17 -4.52
C TRP A 406 4.46 23.35 -3.55
N ARG A 407 4.31 24.59 -4.06
CA ARG A 407 3.99 25.75 -3.22
C ARG A 407 2.63 25.63 -2.53
N ASP A 408 1.62 25.10 -3.21
CA ASP A 408 0.29 24.89 -2.62
C ASP A 408 0.30 23.76 -1.58
N ILE A 409 1.08 22.70 -1.81
CA ILE A 409 1.28 21.62 -0.84
C ILE A 409 1.83 22.17 0.46
N GLN A 410 2.82 23.10 0.42
CA GLN A 410 3.39 23.74 1.60
C GLN A 410 2.36 24.53 2.44
N LYS A 411 1.32 25.06 1.80
CA LYS A 411 0.29 25.87 2.46
C LYS A 411 -0.81 25.03 3.10
N ARG A 412 -0.87 23.73 2.82
CA ARG A 412 -1.92 22.85 3.35
C ARG A 412 -1.71 22.60 4.83
N LYS A 413 -2.84 22.54 5.57
CA LYS A 413 -2.82 22.11 6.98
C LYS A 413 -2.96 20.60 7.00
N TYR A 414 -1.94 19.92 7.47
CA TYR A 414 -1.97 18.49 7.69
C TYR A 414 -2.36 18.18 9.13
N PRO A 415 -3.29 17.25 9.39
CA PRO A 415 -3.70 16.92 10.77
C PRO A 415 -2.62 16.13 11.54
N LEU A 416 -1.41 16.15 11.05
CA LEU A 416 -0.32 15.25 11.40
C LEU A 416 0.63 15.81 12.45
N GLU A 417 0.84 17.13 12.47
CA GLU A 417 1.91 17.75 13.24
C GLU A 417 1.86 17.37 14.72
N GLU A 418 0.68 17.51 15.36
CA GLU A 418 0.57 17.18 16.78
C GLU A 418 0.74 15.69 17.06
N LYS A 419 0.10 14.85 16.25
CA LYS A 419 0.11 13.40 16.41
C LYS A 419 1.49 12.80 16.18
N PHE A 420 2.15 13.18 15.07
CA PHE A 420 3.48 12.65 14.74
C PHE A 420 4.58 13.26 15.60
N THR A 421 4.48 14.52 15.97
CA THR A 421 5.37 15.16 16.94
C THR A 421 5.36 14.40 18.27
N ARG A 422 4.18 14.01 18.74
CA ARG A 422 4.06 13.18 19.94
C ARG A 422 4.73 11.82 19.75
N PHE A 423 4.48 11.12 18.63
CA PHE A 423 5.08 9.82 18.36
C PHE A 423 6.60 9.90 18.29
N GLN A 424 7.15 10.88 17.61
CA GLN A 424 8.59 11.05 17.50
C GLN A 424 9.22 11.33 18.87
N SER A 425 8.61 12.20 19.67
CA SER A 425 9.05 12.50 21.03
C SER A 425 9.04 11.24 21.92
N ASP A 426 7.96 10.45 21.87
CA ASP A 426 7.85 9.21 22.63
C ASP A 426 8.89 8.18 22.21
N PHE A 427 9.17 8.08 20.92
CA PHE A 427 10.19 7.16 20.41
C PHE A 427 11.60 7.59 20.83
N GLN A 428 11.91 8.88 20.79
CA GLN A 428 13.18 9.43 21.26
C GLN A 428 13.43 9.12 22.74
N ARG A 429 12.37 9.09 23.55
CA ARG A 429 12.45 8.75 24.98
C ARG A 429 12.52 7.25 25.28
N ASN A 430 12.62 6.39 24.26
CA ASN A 430 12.54 4.95 24.39
C ASN A 430 11.29 4.47 25.14
N HIS A 431 10.23 5.23 25.14
CA HIS A 431 8.94 4.79 25.64
C HIS A 431 8.43 3.68 24.71
N ARG A 432 8.50 2.44 25.18
CA ARG A 432 7.80 1.32 24.54
C ARG A 432 6.30 1.55 24.70
N GLN A 433 5.76 2.38 23.85
CA GLN A 433 4.34 2.65 23.90
C GLN A 433 3.57 1.42 23.47
N ARG A 434 2.55 1.14 24.24
CA ARG A 434 1.48 0.20 23.90
C ARG A 434 0.58 0.82 22.83
N TYR A 435 1.12 1.07 21.63
CA TYR A 435 0.31 1.53 20.50
C TYR A 435 -0.47 0.36 19.90
N ASN A 436 -1.34 -0.24 20.70
CA ASN A 436 -2.32 -1.19 20.18
C ASN A 436 -3.39 -0.54 19.29
N ASP A 437 -3.42 0.79 19.21
CA ASP A 437 -4.46 1.52 18.51
C ASP A 437 -4.09 1.93 17.07
N PHE A 438 -2.80 1.75 16.68
CA PHE A 438 -2.33 2.09 15.35
C PHE A 438 -1.73 0.88 14.66
N HIS A 439 -2.53 0.24 13.82
CA HIS A 439 -2.04 -0.82 12.95
C HIS A 439 -1.12 -0.28 11.85
N TYR A 440 -1.23 1.01 11.50
CA TYR A 440 -0.41 1.76 10.56
C TYR A 440 -0.45 3.26 10.90
N PRO A 441 0.63 3.96 10.64
CA PRO A 441 1.95 3.48 10.21
C PRO A 441 2.74 2.84 11.37
N THR A 442 3.73 2.02 11.03
CA THR A 442 4.69 1.55 12.04
C THR A 442 5.58 2.70 12.47
N MET A 443 6.05 2.68 13.71
CA MET A 443 7.02 3.69 14.20
C MET A 443 8.31 3.68 13.36
N ALA A 444 8.73 2.51 12.91
CA ALA A 444 9.87 2.35 12.01
C ALA A 444 9.67 3.13 10.69
N GLY A 445 8.47 3.03 10.09
CA GLY A 445 8.12 3.80 8.89
C GLY A 445 8.13 5.30 9.14
N ILE A 446 7.49 5.77 10.22
CA ILE A 446 7.47 7.20 10.58
C ILE A 446 8.90 7.74 10.72
N ASN A 447 9.78 7.00 11.41
CA ASN A 447 11.15 7.46 11.62
C ASN A 447 11.97 7.46 10.33
N ALA A 448 11.80 6.46 9.47
CA ALA A 448 12.47 6.43 8.17
C ALA A 448 12.07 7.64 7.29
N ILE A 449 10.77 7.97 7.25
CA ILE A 449 10.30 9.13 6.49
C ILE A 449 10.75 10.44 7.15
N ALA A 450 10.59 10.57 8.47
CA ALA A 450 10.96 11.78 9.20
C ALA A 450 12.45 12.11 9.04
N THR A 451 13.33 11.13 9.20
CA THR A 451 14.79 11.33 9.04
C THR A 451 15.16 11.57 7.58
N GLY A 452 14.59 10.81 6.65
CA GLY A 452 14.79 11.00 5.21
C GLY A 452 14.29 12.35 4.70
N MET A 453 13.25 12.91 5.31
CA MET A 453 12.70 14.24 5.00
C MET A 453 13.27 15.34 5.91
N HIS A 454 14.37 15.08 6.60
CA HIS A 454 15.05 16.02 7.48
C HIS A 454 14.16 16.67 8.56
N TRP A 455 13.14 15.96 9.02
CA TRP A 455 12.34 16.42 10.16
C TRP A 455 13.22 16.41 11.41
N GLY A 456 13.38 17.58 12.04
CA GLY A 456 14.26 17.73 13.21
C GLY A 456 13.76 16.98 14.44
N ALA A 457 14.66 16.80 15.42
CA ALA A 457 14.30 16.22 16.70
C ALA A 457 13.23 17.08 17.41
N THR A 458 12.14 16.47 17.86
CA THR A 458 11.05 17.16 18.56
C THR A 458 11.34 17.33 20.04
N ASP A 459 12.14 16.45 20.62
CA ASP A 459 12.58 16.50 22.01
C ASP A 459 14.12 16.62 22.10
N LEU A 460 14.60 17.86 22.11
CA LEU A 460 16.04 18.15 22.21
C LEU A 460 16.65 17.68 23.53
N SER A 461 15.86 17.59 24.62
CA SER A 461 16.38 17.14 25.92
C SER A 461 16.75 15.65 25.91
N SER A 462 16.09 14.85 25.09
CA SER A 462 16.40 13.43 24.99
C SER A 462 17.70 13.14 24.22
N LEU A 463 18.23 14.11 23.48
CA LEU A 463 19.54 13.98 22.82
C LEU A 463 20.71 13.87 23.80
N MET A 464 20.52 14.24 25.08
CA MET A 464 21.50 14.01 26.15
C MET A 464 21.80 12.52 26.38
N TYR A 465 20.91 11.64 25.94
CA TYR A 465 21.06 10.18 26.08
C TYR A 465 21.60 9.49 24.83
N HIS A 466 22.32 10.22 23.98
CA HIS A 466 22.97 9.61 22.81
C HIS A 466 24.15 8.72 23.24
N ARG A 467 24.45 7.70 22.45
CA ARG A 467 25.56 6.75 22.70
C ARG A 467 26.84 7.14 21.95
N GLY A 468 26.71 7.90 20.90
CA GLY A 468 27.81 8.32 20.04
C GLY A 468 27.34 8.87 18.72
N VAL A 469 28.28 9.09 17.82
CA VAL A 469 27.98 9.51 16.45
C VAL A 469 27.94 8.25 15.57
N PRO A 470 26.79 7.89 14.97
CA PRO A 470 26.71 6.70 14.13
C PRO A 470 27.57 6.87 12.86
N ASP A 471 28.30 5.79 12.54
CA ASP A 471 29.11 5.67 11.34
C ASP A 471 28.43 4.67 10.37
N ALA A 472 27.70 5.21 9.39
CA ALA A 472 26.98 4.41 8.42
C ALA A 472 27.88 3.47 7.59
N GLU A 473 29.09 3.91 7.25
CA GLU A 473 30.03 3.10 6.48
C GLU A 473 30.59 1.94 7.30
N ALA A 474 30.90 2.18 8.59
CA ALA A 474 31.34 1.10 9.49
C ALA A 474 30.25 0.04 9.69
N PHE A 475 29.02 0.42 9.99
CA PHE A 475 27.89 -0.51 10.15
C PHE A 475 27.56 -1.24 8.86
N LYS A 476 27.53 -0.56 7.73
CA LYS A 476 27.33 -1.18 6.44
C LYS A 476 28.40 -2.23 6.13
N ASN A 477 29.65 -1.95 6.41
CA ASN A 477 30.76 -2.90 6.22
C ASN A 477 30.64 -4.10 7.17
N GLU A 478 30.27 -3.88 8.44
CA GLU A 478 29.98 -4.98 9.38
C GLU A 478 28.91 -5.90 8.84
N TRP A 479 27.78 -5.37 8.40
CA TRP A 479 26.68 -6.19 7.85
C TRP A 479 27.03 -6.84 6.51
N LEU A 480 27.87 -6.22 5.67
CA LEU A 480 28.34 -6.82 4.41
C LEU A 480 29.18 -8.08 4.65
N THR A 481 29.83 -8.22 5.79
CA THR A 481 30.59 -9.45 6.12
C THR A 481 29.66 -10.63 6.43
N MET A 482 28.36 -10.39 6.67
CA MET A 482 27.37 -11.42 7.00
C MET A 482 26.68 -12.00 5.74
N ILE A 483 26.85 -11.38 4.58
CA ILE A 483 26.17 -11.73 3.31
C ILE A 483 27.20 -12.06 2.19
#